data_c55d5c4b6cef7a503c8ab2a09e494a23
#
_entry.id   c55d5c4b6cef7a503c8ab2a09e494a23
#
_cell.length_a   1.000
_cell.length_b   1.000
_cell.length_c   1.000
_cell.angle_alpha   90.00
_cell.angle_beta   90.00
_cell.angle_gamma   90.00
#
_symmetry.space_group_name_H-M   'P 1'
#
loop_
_entity.id
_entity.type
_entity.pdbx_description
1 polymer ?
#
loop_
_entity_poly.entity_id
_entity_poly.type
_entity_poly.pdbx_seq_one_letter_code
_entity_poly.pdbx_strand_id
1 'polypeptide(L)'
;MNSKGDFNVPFGKYKNPKICDAETLRADSSVLQKVEILCGDFTQTNIYANENSIFYFDPPYKPLTETSSFTSYTIGGFDDREQIRLRDFCNNITERNAMFIASNSDPKEEYEGGNFFDRIYNHFTIKRVYASRMINANAAGRGKLSEIMVTNII
;
A
#
# COMPACT_ATOMS: atom_id res chain seq x y z
N MET A 1 -10.62 14.16 8.27
CA MET A 1 -11.42 15.19 9.00
C MET A 1 -10.46 15.98 9.87
N ASN A 2 -10.74 17.27 10.09
CA ASN A 2 -9.96 18.09 11.02
C ASN A 2 -10.27 17.73 12.48
N SER A 3 -9.57 18.34 13.44
CA SER A 3 -9.78 18.10 14.87
C SER A 3 -11.20 18.44 15.37
N LYS A 4 -12.02 19.14 14.56
CA LYS A 4 -13.41 19.48 14.84
C LYS A 4 -14.42 18.52 14.19
N GLY A 5 -13.94 17.51 13.47
CA GLY A 5 -14.77 16.56 12.74
C GLY A 5 -15.25 17.04 11.37
N ASP A 6 -14.80 18.22 10.91
CA ASP A 6 -15.19 18.74 9.61
C ASP A 6 -14.34 18.14 8.49
N PHE A 7 -14.91 18.15 7.27
CA PHE A 7 -14.23 17.75 6.07
C PHE A 7 -13.24 18.85 5.65
N ASN A 8 -11.94 18.56 5.61
CA ASN A 8 -10.88 19.54 5.35
C ASN A 8 -10.13 19.31 4.03
N VAL A 9 -10.62 18.41 3.17
CA VAL A 9 -10.04 18.19 1.85
C VAL A 9 -10.60 19.25 0.89
N PRO A 10 -9.75 20.06 0.22
CA PRO A 10 -10.24 21.08 -0.70
C PRO A 10 -10.89 20.41 -1.92
N PHE A 11 -12.05 20.93 -2.29
CA PHE A 11 -12.73 20.50 -3.51
C PHE A 11 -11.93 20.96 -4.73
N GLY A 12 -11.60 20.03 -5.63
CA GLY A 12 -10.88 20.35 -6.86
C GLY A 12 -11.68 21.29 -7.76
N LYS A 13 -10.98 22.14 -8.55
CA LYS A 13 -11.59 23.10 -9.49
C LYS A 13 -12.12 22.39 -10.76
N TYR A 14 -12.98 21.41 -10.60
CA TYR A 14 -13.64 20.71 -11.72
C TYR A 14 -14.88 21.49 -12.16
N LYS A 15 -15.02 21.73 -13.49
CA LYS A 15 -16.20 22.42 -14.04
C LYS A 15 -17.47 21.56 -13.95
N ASN A 16 -17.35 20.25 -14.16
CA ASN A 16 -18.43 19.27 -14.09
C ASN A 16 -17.92 17.99 -13.42
N PRO A 17 -17.80 17.95 -12.09
CA PRO A 17 -17.33 16.74 -11.42
C PRO A 17 -18.39 15.64 -11.50
N LYS A 18 -17.99 14.43 -11.90
CA LYS A 18 -18.83 13.24 -11.78
C LYS A 18 -18.84 12.80 -10.32
N ILE A 19 -19.79 13.32 -9.53
CA ILE A 19 -19.85 13.09 -8.08
C ILE A 19 -20.32 11.66 -7.78
N CYS A 20 -21.23 11.13 -8.61
CA CYS A 20 -21.74 9.78 -8.48
C CYS A 20 -21.67 9.06 -9.82
N ASP A 21 -20.85 8.02 -9.89
CA ASP A 21 -20.83 7.07 -10.99
C ASP A 21 -21.69 5.85 -10.62
N ALA A 22 -23.01 6.01 -10.76
CA ALA A 22 -23.95 4.99 -10.33
C ALA A 22 -23.80 3.66 -11.06
N GLU A 23 -23.34 3.67 -12.31
CA GLU A 23 -23.11 2.46 -13.11
C GLU A 23 -21.91 1.68 -12.56
N THR A 24 -20.77 2.35 -12.42
CA THR A 24 -19.55 1.76 -11.82
C THR A 24 -19.81 1.26 -10.41
N LEU A 25 -20.46 2.06 -9.56
CA LEU A 25 -20.76 1.66 -8.19
C LEU A 25 -21.64 0.40 -8.10
N ARG A 26 -22.61 0.25 -9.01
CA ARG A 26 -23.44 -0.97 -9.04
C ARG A 26 -22.65 -2.17 -9.55
N ALA A 27 -21.78 -1.98 -10.55
CA ALA A 27 -20.92 -3.04 -11.07
C ALA A 27 -19.96 -3.52 -9.97
N ASP A 28 -19.29 -2.60 -9.27
CA ASP A 28 -18.39 -2.90 -8.15
C ASP A 28 -19.13 -3.61 -7.01
N SER A 29 -20.33 -3.13 -6.64
CA SER A 29 -21.18 -3.78 -5.66
C SER A 29 -21.49 -5.22 -6.03
N SER A 30 -21.79 -5.48 -7.31
CA SER A 30 -22.09 -6.83 -7.80
C SER A 30 -20.88 -7.77 -7.73
N VAL A 31 -19.67 -7.24 -7.91
CA VAL A 31 -18.41 -8.00 -7.74
C VAL A 31 -18.18 -8.30 -6.26
N LEU A 32 -18.33 -7.29 -5.39
CA LEU A 32 -18.12 -7.42 -3.95
C LEU A 32 -19.07 -8.42 -3.28
N GLN A 33 -20.27 -8.69 -3.85
CA GLN A 33 -21.16 -9.75 -3.35
C GLN A 33 -20.60 -11.16 -3.56
N LYS A 34 -19.56 -11.32 -4.38
CA LYS A 34 -18.97 -12.63 -4.72
C LYS A 34 -17.66 -12.91 -3.98
N VAL A 35 -17.24 -12.01 -3.11
CA VAL A 35 -15.98 -12.07 -2.36
C VAL A 35 -16.26 -12.11 -0.86
N GLU A 36 -15.34 -12.70 -0.11
CA GLU A 36 -15.34 -12.60 1.35
C GLU A 36 -14.62 -11.31 1.76
N ILE A 37 -15.30 -10.48 2.54
CA ILE A 37 -14.75 -9.22 3.05
C ILE A 37 -14.41 -9.45 4.53
N LEU A 38 -13.13 -9.34 4.86
CA LEU A 38 -12.62 -9.50 6.22
C LEU A 38 -12.18 -8.14 6.77
N CYS A 39 -12.37 -7.96 8.08
CA CYS A 39 -11.86 -6.81 8.81
C CYS A 39 -11.05 -7.30 10.00
N GLY A 40 -9.75 -6.95 10.04
CA GLY A 40 -8.86 -7.37 11.11
C GLY A 40 -7.40 -7.31 10.72
N ASP A 41 -6.58 -8.03 11.46
CA ASP A 41 -5.16 -8.15 11.20
C ASP A 41 -4.88 -9.02 9.97
N PHE A 42 -3.91 -8.63 9.14
CA PHE A 42 -3.58 -9.35 7.90
C PHE A 42 -3.16 -10.81 8.15
N THR A 43 -2.62 -11.13 9.32
CA THR A 43 -2.21 -12.51 9.65
C THR A 43 -3.38 -13.48 9.73
N GLN A 44 -4.62 -13.00 9.89
CA GLN A 44 -5.82 -13.84 9.86
C GLN A 44 -6.01 -14.54 8.50
N THR A 45 -5.47 -13.95 7.43
CA THR A 45 -5.54 -14.51 6.08
C THR A 45 -4.62 -15.72 5.86
N ASN A 46 -3.80 -16.08 6.86
CA ASN A 46 -2.90 -17.24 6.80
C ASN A 46 -3.62 -18.57 6.53
N ILE A 47 -4.89 -18.67 6.90
CA ILE A 47 -5.71 -19.87 6.64
C ILE A 47 -5.93 -20.14 5.15
N TYR A 48 -5.78 -19.12 4.31
CA TYR A 48 -5.94 -19.23 2.85
C TYR A 48 -4.62 -19.52 2.13
N ALA A 49 -3.48 -19.54 2.83
CA ALA A 49 -2.18 -19.74 2.21
C ALA A 49 -1.96 -21.18 1.77
N ASN A 50 -1.85 -21.41 0.47
CA ASN A 50 -1.54 -22.68 -0.19
C ASN A 50 -0.99 -22.41 -1.60
N GLU A 51 -0.59 -23.45 -2.32
CA GLU A 51 0.02 -23.36 -3.66
C GLU A 51 -0.88 -22.74 -4.75
N ASN A 52 -2.18 -22.60 -4.51
CA ASN A 52 -3.13 -21.97 -5.44
C ASN A 52 -3.46 -20.53 -5.05
N SER A 53 -2.82 -20.00 -3.99
CA SER A 53 -3.12 -18.67 -3.46
C SER A 53 -2.12 -17.64 -3.96
N ILE A 54 -2.65 -16.45 -4.27
CA ILE A 54 -1.86 -15.25 -4.47
C ILE A 54 -2.32 -14.15 -3.51
N PHE A 55 -1.38 -13.55 -2.79
CA PHE A 55 -1.61 -12.45 -1.87
C PHE A 55 -1.15 -11.15 -2.50
N TYR A 56 -1.96 -10.11 -2.43
CA TYR A 56 -1.55 -8.75 -2.76
C TYR A 56 -1.60 -7.90 -1.49
N PHE A 57 -0.45 -7.36 -1.09
CA PHE A 57 -0.32 -6.49 0.07
C PHE A 57 -0.11 -5.05 -0.36
N ASP A 58 -1.01 -4.19 0.09
CA ASP A 58 -0.94 -2.74 -0.06
C ASP A 58 -0.98 -2.09 1.34
N PRO A 59 0.09 -2.25 2.14
CA PRO A 59 0.14 -1.72 3.49
C PRO A 59 0.23 -0.20 3.48
N PRO A 60 0.00 0.47 4.61
CA PRO A 60 0.41 1.87 4.76
C PRO A 60 1.88 2.03 4.41
N TYR A 61 2.17 2.89 3.42
CA TYR A 61 3.52 3.07 2.90
C TYR A 61 4.44 3.73 3.93
N LYS A 62 5.69 3.26 3.97
CA LYS A 62 6.72 3.89 4.78
C LYS A 62 6.93 5.33 4.31
N PRO A 63 6.95 6.33 5.22
CA PRO A 63 7.26 7.71 4.85
C PRO A 63 8.61 7.82 4.15
N LEU A 64 8.66 8.63 3.09
CA LEU A 64 9.91 8.89 2.34
C LEU A 64 10.87 9.77 3.13
N THR A 65 10.36 10.62 4.03
CA THR A 65 11.17 11.49 4.89
C THR A 65 10.68 11.38 6.33
N GLU A 66 11.57 11.59 7.29
CA GLU A 66 11.22 11.56 8.73
C GLU A 66 10.17 12.62 9.10
N THR A 67 10.07 13.71 8.33
CA THR A 67 9.09 14.79 8.54
C THR A 67 7.74 14.54 7.89
N SER A 68 7.61 13.55 7.01
CA SER A 68 6.33 13.22 6.37
C SER A 68 5.48 12.31 7.26
N SER A 69 4.80 12.89 8.26
CA SER A 69 3.97 12.18 9.23
C SER A 69 2.62 11.70 8.67
N PHE A 70 2.59 11.08 7.49
CA PHE A 70 1.36 10.48 6.93
C PHE A 70 0.93 9.17 7.59
N THR A 71 1.69 8.66 8.56
CA THR A 71 1.38 7.43 9.31
C THR A 71 0.26 7.58 10.36
N SER A 72 -0.34 8.77 10.49
CA SER A 72 -1.39 9.05 11.49
C SER A 72 -2.79 8.51 11.13
N TYR A 73 -2.96 7.79 10.02
CA TYR A 73 -4.27 7.26 9.62
C TYR A 73 -4.67 5.97 10.36
N THR A 74 -3.73 5.29 11.02
CA THR A 74 -4.02 4.11 11.84
C THR A 74 -3.76 4.42 13.31
N ILE A 75 -4.71 4.12 14.17
CA ILE A 75 -4.49 4.09 15.63
C ILE A 75 -3.41 3.03 15.88
N GLY A 76 -2.20 3.46 16.25
CA GLY A 76 -1.03 2.60 16.43
C GLY A 76 0.03 2.70 15.33
N GLY A 77 -0.30 3.26 14.15
CA GLY A 77 0.62 3.40 13.01
C GLY A 77 1.02 2.05 12.37
N PHE A 78 1.53 2.09 11.13
CA PHE A 78 2.18 0.95 10.49
C PHE A 78 3.67 1.27 10.40
N ASP A 79 4.38 1.09 11.52
CA ASP A 79 5.78 1.44 11.69
C ASP A 79 6.74 0.36 11.13
N ASP A 80 8.04 0.53 11.35
CA ASP A 80 9.05 -0.41 10.89
C ASP A 80 8.88 -1.82 11.47
N ARG A 81 8.29 -1.95 12.67
CA ARG A 81 8.00 -3.25 13.29
C ARG A 81 6.88 -3.95 12.56
N GLU A 82 5.84 -3.21 12.17
CA GLU A 82 4.73 -3.73 11.37
C GLU A 82 5.20 -4.10 9.96
N GLN A 83 6.10 -3.33 9.35
CA GLN A 83 6.73 -3.68 8.05
C GLN A 83 7.53 -4.99 8.17
N ILE A 84 8.28 -5.18 9.26
CA ILE A 84 9.02 -6.42 9.53
C ILE A 84 8.04 -7.58 9.77
N ARG A 85 6.96 -7.37 10.53
CA ARG A 85 5.92 -8.38 10.77
C ARG A 85 5.24 -8.82 9.47
N LEU A 86 4.98 -7.88 8.55
CA LEU A 86 4.47 -8.19 7.22
C LEU A 86 5.47 -9.03 6.42
N ARG A 87 6.77 -8.68 6.45
CA ARG A 87 7.82 -9.48 5.83
C ARG A 87 7.85 -10.92 6.38
N ASP A 88 7.73 -11.09 7.72
CA ASP A 88 7.69 -12.41 8.34
C ASP A 88 6.46 -13.21 7.91
N PHE A 89 5.34 -12.53 7.72
CA PHE A 89 4.14 -13.13 7.14
C PHE A 89 4.36 -13.56 5.68
N CYS A 90 5.03 -12.75 4.86
CA CYS A 90 5.43 -13.14 3.50
C CYS A 90 6.31 -14.39 3.48
N ASN A 91 7.25 -14.54 4.42
CA ASN A 91 8.05 -15.75 4.58
C ASN A 91 7.16 -16.95 4.88
N ASN A 92 6.27 -16.82 5.86
CA ASN A 92 5.38 -17.91 6.29
C ASN A 92 4.47 -18.42 5.17
N ILE A 93 3.86 -17.52 4.38
CA ILE A 93 3.02 -17.94 3.25
C ILE A 93 3.83 -18.53 2.10
N THR A 94 5.08 -18.08 1.92
CA THR A 94 6.01 -18.65 0.91
C THR A 94 6.39 -20.09 1.26
N GLU A 95 6.61 -20.41 2.54
CA GLU A 95 6.83 -21.78 3.01
C GLU A 95 5.64 -22.72 2.72
N ARG A 96 4.45 -22.14 2.53
CA ARG A 96 3.23 -22.87 2.12
C ARG A 96 3.01 -22.88 0.60
N ASN A 97 4.02 -22.49 -0.17
CA ASN A 97 3.99 -22.35 -1.62
C ASN A 97 2.98 -21.32 -2.15
N ALA A 98 2.47 -20.42 -1.30
CA ALA A 98 1.63 -19.32 -1.76
C ALA A 98 2.48 -18.24 -2.44
N MET A 99 1.93 -17.60 -3.46
CA MET A 99 2.55 -16.48 -4.15
C MET A 99 2.16 -15.16 -3.46
N PHE A 100 3.06 -14.15 -3.55
CA PHE A 100 2.70 -12.82 -3.10
C PHE A 100 3.29 -11.71 -3.94
N ILE A 101 2.65 -10.55 -3.88
CA ILE A 101 3.13 -9.25 -4.34
C ILE A 101 2.86 -8.26 -3.21
N ALA A 102 3.87 -7.49 -2.81
CA ALA A 102 3.73 -6.41 -1.83
C ALA A 102 4.24 -5.10 -2.43
N SER A 103 3.42 -4.04 -2.36
CA SER A 103 3.79 -2.69 -2.79
C SER A 103 4.22 -1.83 -1.61
N ASN A 104 5.14 -0.89 -1.84
CA ASN A 104 5.51 0.13 -0.84
C ASN A 104 6.24 1.30 -1.51
N SER A 105 6.50 2.36 -0.73
CA SER A 105 7.40 3.44 -1.13
C SER A 105 8.83 2.92 -1.33
N ASP A 106 9.64 3.63 -2.12
CA ASP A 106 11.08 3.37 -2.25
C ASP A 106 11.89 4.50 -1.58
N PRO A 107 12.17 4.42 -0.27
CA PRO A 107 12.90 5.46 0.44
C PRO A 107 14.40 5.48 0.08
N LYS A 108 14.90 4.53 -0.72
CA LYS A 108 16.32 4.37 -1.03
C LYS A 108 16.96 5.60 -1.67
N GLU A 109 16.20 6.32 -2.50
CA GLU A 109 16.69 7.50 -3.20
C GLU A 109 16.56 8.80 -2.39
N GLU A 110 15.85 8.76 -1.25
CA GLU A 110 15.44 9.97 -0.53
C GLU A 110 16.32 10.28 0.69
N TYR A 111 16.99 9.28 1.30
CA TYR A 111 17.86 9.48 2.47
C TYR A 111 18.80 8.29 2.76
N GLU A 112 19.84 8.54 3.55
CA GLU A 112 20.93 7.59 3.82
C GLU A 112 20.50 6.27 4.49
N GLY A 113 19.35 6.20 5.13
CA GLY A 113 18.75 4.97 5.70
C GLY A 113 17.82 4.22 4.74
N GLY A 114 17.70 4.65 3.48
CA GLY A 114 16.69 4.21 2.52
C GLY A 114 16.79 2.78 2.01
N ASN A 115 17.76 1.99 2.46
CA ASN A 115 17.90 0.58 2.09
C ASN A 115 17.08 -0.38 2.99
N PHE A 116 16.15 0.14 3.78
CA PHE A 116 15.36 -0.65 4.73
C PHE A 116 14.69 -1.86 4.07
N PHE A 117 13.96 -1.66 2.98
CA PHE A 117 13.26 -2.74 2.28
C PHE A 117 14.22 -3.70 1.59
N ASP A 118 15.31 -3.21 0.97
CA ASP A 118 16.33 -4.08 0.37
C ASP A 118 16.94 -5.01 1.41
N ARG A 119 17.07 -4.57 2.65
CA ARG A 119 17.62 -5.35 3.75
C ARG A 119 16.63 -6.38 4.29
N ILE A 120 15.37 -5.99 4.54
CA ILE A 120 14.39 -6.91 5.15
C ILE A 120 13.85 -7.93 4.16
N TYR A 121 13.81 -7.61 2.85
CA TYR A 121 13.35 -8.50 1.78
C TYR A 121 14.48 -9.04 0.89
N ASN A 122 15.71 -9.13 1.40
CA ASN A 122 16.92 -9.45 0.63
C ASN A 122 16.91 -10.81 -0.12
N HIS A 123 16.02 -11.70 0.26
CA HIS A 123 15.87 -13.04 -0.36
C HIS A 123 14.66 -13.12 -1.31
N PHE A 124 13.93 -12.02 -1.49
CA PHE A 124 12.84 -11.89 -2.46
C PHE A 124 13.24 -11.00 -3.63
N THR A 125 12.48 -11.07 -4.71
CA THR A 125 12.66 -10.17 -5.84
C THR A 125 12.08 -8.80 -5.52
N ILE A 126 12.90 -7.75 -5.60
CA ILE A 126 12.47 -6.36 -5.45
C ILE A 126 12.56 -5.68 -6.81
N LYS A 127 11.43 -5.24 -7.34
CA LYS A 127 11.34 -4.44 -8.58
C LYS A 127 11.00 -3.00 -8.22
N ARG A 128 11.73 -2.04 -8.81
CA ARG A 128 11.43 -0.62 -8.70
C ARG A 128 10.56 -0.18 -9.85
N VAL A 129 9.46 0.48 -9.54
CA VAL A 129 8.46 0.96 -10.51
C VAL A 129 8.35 2.47 -10.36
N TYR A 130 8.33 3.19 -11.47
CA TYR A 130 8.17 4.64 -11.44
C TYR A 130 6.70 4.99 -11.66
N ALA A 131 6.06 5.50 -10.60
CA ALA A 131 4.70 6.00 -10.65
C ALA A 131 4.69 7.52 -10.90
N SER A 132 3.78 7.99 -11.75
CA SER A 132 3.57 9.43 -11.94
C SER A 132 2.59 9.93 -10.88
N ARG A 133 3.04 10.77 -9.95
CA ARG A 133 2.11 11.48 -9.05
C ARG A 133 1.39 12.59 -9.79
N MET A 134 0.12 12.38 -10.10
CA MET A 134 -0.75 13.41 -10.70
C MET A 134 -1.28 14.42 -9.67
N ILE A 135 -1.24 14.09 -8.38
CA ILE A 135 -1.80 14.91 -7.29
C ILE A 135 -0.65 15.43 -6.43
N ASN A 136 -0.18 16.64 -6.71
CA ASN A 136 0.62 17.43 -5.80
C ASN A 136 0.14 18.88 -5.90
N ALA A 137 -0.08 19.54 -4.77
CA ALA A 137 -0.46 20.96 -4.71
C ALA A 137 0.63 21.87 -5.32
N ASN A 138 1.89 21.43 -5.30
CA ASN A 138 3.00 22.13 -5.93
C ASN A 138 3.37 21.45 -7.25
N ALA A 139 3.24 22.17 -8.37
CA ALA A 139 3.54 21.68 -9.72
C ALA A 139 4.99 21.19 -9.88
N ALA A 140 5.94 21.79 -9.16
CA ALA A 140 7.35 21.38 -9.15
C ALA A 140 7.59 20.01 -8.46
N GLY A 141 6.65 19.54 -7.63
CA GLY A 141 6.69 18.23 -6.98
C GLY A 141 5.98 17.11 -7.76
N ARG A 142 5.56 17.37 -9.01
CA ARG A 142 4.99 16.38 -9.91
C ARG A 142 6.10 15.64 -10.65
N GLY A 143 6.81 14.76 -9.96
CA GLY A 143 7.87 13.94 -10.52
C GLY A 143 7.50 12.47 -10.61
N LYS A 144 8.33 11.68 -11.27
CA LYS A 144 8.28 10.22 -11.15
C LYS A 144 8.75 9.87 -9.74
N LEU A 145 7.91 9.18 -8.99
CA LEU A 145 8.28 8.63 -7.69
C LEU A 145 8.64 7.17 -7.87
N SER A 146 9.75 6.75 -7.29
CA SER A 146 10.08 5.33 -7.22
C SER A 146 9.22 4.66 -6.15
N GLU A 147 8.63 3.54 -6.50
CA GLU A 147 7.93 2.62 -5.60
C GLU A 147 8.56 1.24 -5.74
N ILE A 148 8.45 0.42 -4.72
CA ILE A 148 8.91 -0.96 -4.76
C ILE A 148 7.74 -1.93 -4.92
N MET A 149 8.02 -3.01 -5.61
CA MET A 149 7.19 -4.20 -5.67
C MET A 149 8.04 -5.38 -5.27
N VAL A 150 7.70 -6.01 -4.15
CA VAL A 150 8.39 -7.20 -3.62
C VAL A 150 7.56 -8.43 -3.94
N THR A 151 8.21 -9.52 -4.38
CA THR A 151 7.50 -10.74 -4.74
C THR A 151 8.39 -11.98 -4.63
N ASN A 152 7.76 -13.14 -4.39
CA ASN A 152 8.38 -14.46 -4.53
C ASN A 152 8.10 -15.13 -5.90
N ILE A 153 7.41 -14.42 -6.80
CA ILE A 153 7.14 -14.89 -8.16
C ILE A 153 8.38 -14.63 -9.02
N ILE A 154 8.92 -15.67 -9.64
CA ILE A 154 10.10 -15.62 -10.54
C ILE A 154 9.65 -15.30 -11.96
#